data_498829de9c9d650ecf6a1f6d68f8f4da
#
_entry.id   498829de9c9d650ecf6a1f6d68f8f4da
#
_cell.length_a   1.000
_cell.length_b   1.000
_cell.length_c   1.000
_cell.angle_alpha   90.00
_cell.angle_beta   90.00
_cell.angle_gamma   90.00
#
_symmetry.space_group_name_H-M   'P 1'
#
loop_
_entity.id
_entity.type
_entity.pdbx_description
1 polymer ?
#
loop_
_entity_poly.entity_id
_entity_poly.type
_entity_poly.pdbx_seq_one_letter_code
_entity_poly.pdbx_strand_id
1 'polypeptide(L)'
;MSKKVLVLGEVREGSLRNVSFEAIAAGKKIAAGGEVVGVLLGDSVAAVANELIAFGADRVITVEHPHLKNYTSDGYSQAFLAVQEQENADAIVFGHTSLGKDLSPKIASRLQSGLISDVTEIEGEGDSAL
;
A
#
# COMPACT_ATOMS: atom_id res chain seq x y z
N MET A 1 6.96 7.24 -19.24
CA MET A 1 7.76 7.86 -18.18
C MET A 1 7.71 7.03 -16.92
N SER A 2 8.85 6.89 -16.27
CA SER A 2 8.90 6.13 -15.03
C SER A 2 8.26 6.93 -13.89
N LYS A 3 7.63 6.20 -12.98
CA LYS A 3 6.95 6.77 -11.82
C LYS A 3 7.40 6.09 -10.54
N LYS A 4 7.28 6.81 -9.45
CA LYS A 4 7.42 6.21 -8.12
C LYS A 4 6.02 5.87 -7.63
N VAL A 5 5.83 4.61 -7.25
CA VAL A 5 4.51 4.09 -6.88
C VAL A 5 4.57 3.52 -5.47
N LEU A 6 3.62 3.91 -4.63
CA LEU A 6 3.43 3.27 -3.32
C LEU A 6 2.38 2.18 -3.47
N VAL A 7 2.64 1.03 -2.88
CA VAL A 7 1.69 -0.09 -2.89
C VAL A 7 1.44 -0.51 -1.46
N LEU A 8 0.20 -0.46 -1.03
CA LEU A 8 -0.16 -0.90 0.31
C LEU A 8 -0.23 -2.43 0.34
N GLY A 9 0.65 -3.04 1.13
CA GLY A 9 0.56 -4.46 1.42
C GLY A 9 -0.40 -4.69 2.57
N GLU A 10 -1.11 -5.81 2.54
CA GLU A 10 -2.04 -6.16 3.60
C GLU A 10 -1.56 -7.40 4.33
N VAL A 11 -1.53 -7.29 5.65
CA VAL A 11 -1.08 -8.37 6.54
C VAL A 11 -2.27 -8.83 7.38
N ARG A 12 -2.43 -10.13 7.47
CA ARG A 12 -3.46 -10.73 8.30
C ARG A 12 -2.85 -11.88 9.07
N GLU A 13 -2.97 -11.81 10.40
CA GLU A 13 -2.45 -12.86 11.28
C GLU A 13 -0.99 -13.19 11.01
N GLY A 14 -0.19 -12.16 10.79
CA GLY A 14 1.24 -12.32 10.60
C GLY A 14 1.68 -12.73 9.21
N SER A 15 0.73 -12.84 8.26
CA SER A 15 1.05 -13.24 6.89
C SER A 15 0.54 -12.22 5.89
N LEU A 16 1.27 -12.07 4.79
CA LEU A 16 0.81 -11.22 3.69
C LEU A 16 -0.36 -11.88 2.99
N ARG A 17 -1.38 -11.08 2.69
CA ARG A 17 -2.51 -11.54 1.90
C ARG A 17 -2.11 -11.56 0.42
N ASN A 18 -2.69 -12.49 -0.32
CA ASN A 18 -2.36 -12.64 -1.75
C ASN A 18 -2.59 -11.38 -2.57
N VAL A 19 -3.56 -10.56 -2.19
CA VAL A 19 -3.82 -9.30 -2.90
C VAL A 19 -2.59 -8.39 -2.87
N SER A 20 -1.74 -8.51 -1.86
CA SER A 20 -0.51 -7.71 -1.78
C SER A 20 0.40 -7.97 -2.95
N PHE A 21 0.54 -9.24 -3.36
CA PHE A 21 1.41 -9.61 -4.46
C PHE A 21 0.84 -9.12 -5.80
N GLU A 22 -0.47 -9.21 -5.97
CA GLU A 22 -1.13 -8.71 -7.17
C GLU A 22 -1.02 -7.20 -7.27
N ALA A 23 -1.12 -6.50 -6.12
CA ALA A 23 -0.96 -5.06 -6.08
C ALA A 23 0.47 -4.65 -6.46
N ILE A 24 1.47 -5.40 -6.00
CA ILE A 24 2.86 -5.14 -6.38
C ILE A 24 3.04 -5.31 -7.89
N ALA A 25 2.49 -6.36 -8.47
CA ALA A 25 2.57 -6.59 -9.91
C ALA A 25 1.93 -5.43 -10.70
N ALA A 26 0.78 -4.96 -10.24
CA ALA A 26 0.11 -3.83 -10.86
C ALA A 26 0.94 -2.55 -10.70
N GLY A 27 1.52 -2.35 -9.53
CA GLY A 27 2.38 -1.20 -9.26
C GLY A 27 3.57 -1.15 -10.20
N LYS A 28 4.17 -2.30 -10.51
CA LYS A 28 5.29 -2.37 -11.44
C LYS A 28 4.89 -1.91 -12.84
N LYS A 29 3.69 -2.26 -13.28
CA LYS A 29 3.19 -1.81 -14.57
C LYS A 29 2.97 -0.31 -14.59
N ILE A 30 2.40 0.23 -13.52
CA ILE A 30 2.16 1.66 -13.39
C ILE A 30 3.48 2.43 -13.33
N ALA A 31 4.46 1.88 -12.61
CA ALA A 31 5.76 2.52 -12.44
C ALA A 31 6.53 2.61 -13.76
N ALA A 32 6.26 1.70 -14.70
CA ALA A 32 6.88 1.73 -16.03
C ALA A 32 8.40 1.84 -15.98
N GLY A 33 9.00 1.01 -15.15
CA GLY A 33 10.46 1.01 -14.96
C GLY A 33 10.96 1.92 -13.85
N GLY A 34 10.07 2.64 -13.19
CA GLY A 34 10.42 3.44 -12.02
C GLY A 34 10.46 2.62 -10.75
N GLU A 35 10.27 3.27 -9.63
CA GLU A 35 10.40 2.64 -8.30
C GLU A 35 9.04 2.20 -7.75
N VAL A 36 8.99 0.98 -7.22
CA VAL A 36 7.81 0.46 -6.51
C VAL A 36 8.19 0.30 -5.04
N VAL A 37 7.48 1.02 -4.18
CA VAL A 37 7.71 1.00 -2.75
C VAL A 37 6.52 0.36 -2.07
N GLY A 38 6.75 -0.79 -1.43
CA GLY A 38 5.71 -1.44 -0.64
C GLY A 38 5.58 -0.75 0.71
N VAL A 39 4.36 -0.64 1.20
CA VAL A 39 4.08 -0.04 2.51
C VAL A 39 3.34 -1.05 3.36
N LEU A 40 3.87 -1.32 4.55
CA LEU A 40 3.24 -2.22 5.51
C LEU A 40 2.95 -1.46 6.79
N LEU A 41 1.70 -1.49 7.21
CA LEU A 41 1.24 -0.80 8.41
C LEU A 41 0.73 -1.83 9.40
N GLY A 42 1.19 -1.77 10.64
CA GLY A 42 0.76 -2.72 11.66
C GLY A 42 1.57 -2.57 12.92
N ASP A 43 1.41 -3.49 13.85
CA ASP A 43 2.20 -3.46 15.08
C ASP A 43 3.42 -4.39 14.99
N SER A 44 3.44 -5.31 14.05
CA SER A 44 4.55 -6.25 13.88
C SER A 44 4.56 -6.77 12.44
N VAL A 45 5.06 -5.97 11.52
CA VAL A 45 5.00 -6.27 10.08
C VAL A 45 6.38 -6.41 9.42
N ALA A 46 7.44 -6.10 10.14
CA ALA A 46 8.78 -6.15 9.55
C ALA A 46 9.16 -7.55 9.06
N ALA A 47 8.64 -8.58 9.71
CA ALA A 47 8.99 -9.96 9.35
C ALA A 47 8.53 -10.35 7.94
N VAL A 48 7.49 -9.71 7.43
CA VAL A 48 6.96 -10.04 6.09
C VAL A 48 7.44 -9.08 5.00
N ALA A 49 8.23 -8.08 5.35
CA ALA A 49 8.70 -7.10 4.37
C ALA A 49 9.50 -7.74 3.25
N ASN A 50 10.33 -8.73 3.57
CA ASN A 50 11.16 -9.39 2.57
C ASN A 50 10.33 -10.13 1.51
N GLU A 51 9.13 -10.55 1.86
CA GLU A 51 8.26 -11.21 0.90
C GLU A 51 7.81 -10.26 -0.20
N LEU A 52 7.52 -9.01 0.15
CA LEU A 52 7.18 -8.01 -0.86
C LEU A 52 8.36 -7.72 -1.77
N ILE A 53 9.55 -7.63 -1.22
CA ILE A 53 10.75 -7.42 -2.02
C ILE A 53 10.97 -8.59 -2.98
N ALA A 54 10.78 -9.82 -2.50
CA ALA A 54 10.92 -11.00 -3.34
C ALA A 54 9.93 -11.01 -4.51
N PHE A 55 8.77 -10.38 -4.34
CA PHE A 55 7.76 -10.30 -5.40
C PHE A 55 7.91 -9.09 -6.30
N GLY A 56 8.88 -8.23 -6.04
CA GLY A 56 9.21 -7.17 -6.98
C GLY A 56 9.21 -5.76 -6.45
N ALA A 57 8.92 -5.55 -5.18
CA ALA A 57 9.04 -4.22 -4.60
C ALA A 57 10.53 -3.84 -4.54
N ASP A 58 10.84 -2.62 -4.91
CA ASP A 58 12.23 -2.15 -4.86
C ASP A 58 12.64 -1.81 -3.44
N ARG A 59 11.70 -1.31 -2.66
CA ARG A 59 11.89 -1.03 -1.24
C ARG A 59 10.58 -1.31 -0.51
N VAL A 60 10.68 -1.51 0.79
CA VAL A 60 9.50 -1.65 1.64
C VAL A 60 9.65 -0.73 2.84
N ILE A 61 8.63 0.05 3.11
CA ILE A 61 8.56 0.90 4.29
C ILE A 61 7.61 0.24 5.27
N THR A 62 8.08 -0.01 6.48
CA THR A 62 7.22 -0.55 7.54
C THR A 62 6.95 0.54 8.56
N VAL A 63 5.70 0.68 8.95
CA VAL A 63 5.30 1.56 10.04
C VAL A 63 4.72 0.69 11.13
N GLU A 64 5.45 0.54 12.21
CA GLU A 64 5.03 -0.32 13.33
C GLU A 64 4.65 0.54 14.51
N HIS A 65 3.42 0.35 14.97
CA HIS A 65 2.90 1.05 16.13
C HIS A 65 1.77 0.23 16.74
N PRO A 66 1.67 0.17 18.08
CA PRO A 66 0.59 -0.62 18.72
C PRO A 66 -0.81 -0.23 18.26
N HIS A 67 -1.03 1.02 17.93
CA HIS A 67 -2.34 1.50 17.46
C HIS A 67 -2.69 0.99 16.06
N LEU A 68 -1.72 0.41 15.34
CA LEU A 68 -1.95 -0.15 14.01
C LEU A 68 -2.21 -1.66 14.05
N LYS A 69 -2.30 -2.24 15.23
CA LYS A 69 -2.56 -3.67 15.35
C LYS A 69 -3.87 -4.06 14.71
N ASN A 70 -4.90 -3.25 14.92
CA ASN A 70 -6.19 -3.44 14.28
C ASN A 70 -6.42 -2.29 13.31
N TYR A 71 -7.12 -2.57 12.23
CA TYR A 71 -7.40 -1.53 11.26
C TYR A 71 -8.34 -0.47 11.84
N THR A 72 -7.91 0.79 11.74
CA THR A 72 -8.78 1.95 11.93
C THR A 72 -8.50 2.89 10.77
N SER A 73 -9.54 3.48 10.22
CA SER A 73 -9.33 4.34 9.05
C SER A 73 -8.47 5.56 9.41
N ASP A 74 -8.66 6.12 10.58
CA ASP A 74 -7.88 7.29 11.00
C ASP A 74 -6.41 6.96 11.21
N GLY A 75 -6.13 5.88 11.94
CA GLY A 75 -4.75 5.49 12.23
C GLY A 75 -3.99 5.12 10.96
N TYR A 76 -4.62 4.32 10.11
CA TYR A 76 -4.00 3.91 8.85
C TYR A 76 -3.83 5.06 7.88
N SER A 77 -4.83 5.97 7.81
CA SER A 77 -4.72 7.15 6.95
C SER A 77 -3.55 8.03 7.38
N GLN A 78 -3.42 8.29 8.67
CA GLN A 78 -2.34 9.11 9.18
C GLN A 78 -0.98 8.50 8.87
N ALA A 79 -0.83 7.20 9.12
CA ALA A 79 0.42 6.51 8.87
C ALA A 79 0.76 6.51 7.39
N PHE A 80 -0.21 6.20 6.55
CA PHE A 80 0.02 6.16 5.10
C PHE A 80 0.35 7.52 4.54
N LEU A 81 -0.36 8.56 4.97
CA LEU A 81 -0.10 9.92 4.51
C LEU A 81 1.27 10.42 4.94
N ALA A 82 1.74 10.01 6.11
CA ALA A 82 3.09 10.35 6.54
C ALA A 82 4.14 9.73 5.61
N VAL A 83 3.91 8.48 5.17
CA VAL A 83 4.80 7.84 4.21
C VAL A 83 4.74 8.56 2.87
N GLN A 84 3.55 8.90 2.40
CA GLN A 84 3.42 9.62 1.12
C GLN A 84 4.09 10.99 1.18
N GLU A 85 3.97 11.69 2.28
CA GLU A 85 4.63 12.99 2.45
C GLU A 85 6.15 12.85 2.32
N GLN A 86 6.70 11.81 2.91
CA GLN A 86 8.12 11.55 2.85
C GLN A 86 8.57 11.09 1.46
N GLU A 87 7.80 10.22 0.81
CA GLU A 87 8.20 9.60 -0.45
C GLU A 87 7.79 10.41 -1.66
N ASN A 88 6.73 11.18 -1.54
CA ASN A 88 6.20 12.00 -2.65
C ASN A 88 6.00 11.18 -3.93
N ALA A 89 5.30 10.07 -3.80
CA ALA A 89 5.07 9.17 -4.91
C ALA A 89 4.08 9.75 -5.93
N ASP A 90 4.18 9.27 -7.16
CA ASP A 90 3.32 9.73 -8.27
C ASP A 90 1.99 9.00 -8.31
N ALA A 91 1.94 7.78 -7.78
CA ALA A 91 0.73 6.98 -7.78
C ALA A 91 0.69 6.09 -6.54
N ILE A 92 -0.50 5.67 -6.16
CA ILE A 92 -0.71 4.77 -5.02
C ILE A 92 -1.63 3.65 -5.46
N VAL A 93 -1.31 2.42 -5.08
CA VAL A 93 -2.09 1.25 -5.42
C VAL A 93 -2.60 0.58 -4.16
N PHE A 94 -3.90 0.30 -4.14
CA PHE A 94 -4.55 -0.45 -3.06
C PHE A 94 -5.16 -1.73 -3.60
N GLY A 95 -5.22 -2.76 -2.78
CA GLY A 95 -5.97 -3.95 -3.12
C GLY A 95 -7.48 -3.69 -3.08
N HIS A 96 -8.22 -4.45 -3.87
CA HIS A 96 -9.68 -4.34 -3.89
C HIS A 96 -10.27 -5.20 -2.77
N THR A 97 -10.07 -4.74 -1.54
CA THR A 97 -10.48 -5.43 -0.31
C THR A 97 -11.31 -4.45 0.52
N SER A 98 -11.92 -4.94 1.59
CA SER A 98 -12.64 -4.06 2.51
C SER A 98 -11.76 -2.93 3.02
N LEU A 99 -10.52 -3.26 3.37
CA LEU A 99 -9.56 -2.26 3.84
C LEU A 99 -9.22 -1.27 2.75
N GLY A 100 -8.88 -1.76 1.56
CA GLY A 100 -8.52 -0.90 0.44
C GLY A 100 -9.67 0.01 0.02
N LYS A 101 -10.88 -0.54 -0.02
CA LYS A 101 -12.07 0.23 -0.38
C LYS A 101 -12.41 1.31 0.64
N ASP A 102 -12.10 1.06 1.91
CA ASP A 102 -12.34 2.05 2.94
C ASP A 102 -11.26 3.12 2.97
N LEU A 103 -10.02 2.71 2.76
CA LEU A 103 -8.87 3.60 2.91
C LEU A 103 -8.61 4.46 1.67
N SER A 104 -8.78 3.91 0.47
CA SER A 104 -8.37 4.64 -0.74
C SER A 104 -9.12 5.95 -0.95
N PRO A 105 -10.46 6.04 -0.75
CA PRO A 105 -11.14 7.33 -0.90
C PRO A 105 -10.67 8.35 0.14
N LYS A 106 -10.34 7.91 1.34
CA LYS A 106 -9.86 8.83 2.38
C LYS A 106 -8.50 9.40 2.02
N ILE A 107 -7.61 8.55 1.50
CA ILE A 107 -6.30 8.98 1.05
C ILE A 107 -6.44 9.92 -0.15
N ALA A 108 -7.26 9.55 -1.12
CA ALA A 108 -7.48 10.38 -2.30
C ALA A 108 -8.03 11.76 -1.94
N SER A 109 -8.99 11.79 -1.01
CA SER A 109 -9.58 13.03 -0.55
C SER A 109 -8.55 13.96 0.08
N ARG A 110 -7.65 13.39 0.88
CA ARG A 110 -6.62 14.19 1.56
C ARG A 110 -5.51 14.64 0.65
N LEU A 111 -5.38 14.02 -0.53
CA LEU A 111 -4.35 14.36 -1.49
C LEU A 111 -4.89 15.16 -2.67
N GLN A 112 -6.06 15.75 -2.55
CA GLN A 112 -6.67 16.57 -3.61
C GLN A 112 -5.79 17.70 -4.09
N SER A 113 -4.79 18.08 -3.33
CA SER A 113 -3.93 19.20 -3.69
C SER A 113 -3.01 18.90 -4.88
N GLY A 114 -3.08 17.71 -5.44
CA GLY A 114 -2.30 17.36 -6.61
C GLY A 114 -0.94 16.80 -6.35
N LEU A 115 -0.70 16.31 -5.14
CA LEU A 115 0.58 15.70 -4.80
C LEU A 115 0.81 14.38 -5.52
N ILE A 116 -0.27 13.70 -5.91
CA ILE A 116 -0.16 12.46 -6.68
C ILE A 116 -1.16 12.50 -7.83
N SER A 117 -0.86 11.77 -8.91
CA SER A 117 -1.71 11.74 -10.07
C SER A 117 -2.78 10.64 -10.01
N ASP A 118 -2.48 9.53 -9.35
CA ASP A 118 -3.38 8.37 -9.34
C ASP A 118 -3.46 7.69 -7.99
N VAL A 119 -4.68 7.27 -7.65
CA VAL A 119 -4.92 6.33 -6.56
C VAL A 119 -5.74 5.21 -7.17
N THR A 120 -5.19 4.00 -7.21
CA THR A 120 -5.78 2.89 -7.95
C THR A 120 -6.10 1.73 -7.03
N GLU A 121 -7.28 1.14 -7.20
CA GLU A 121 -7.64 -0.10 -6.53
C GLU A 121 -7.48 -1.25 -7.51
N ILE A 122 -6.85 -2.33 -7.05
CA ILE A 122 -6.62 -3.51 -7.86
C ILE A 122 -7.42 -4.66 -7.30
N GLU A 123 -8.21 -5.31 -8.16
CA GLU A 123 -9.00 -6.46 -7.75
C GLU A 123 -8.10 -7.68 -7.67
N GLY A 124 -8.00 -8.26 -6.49
CA GLY A 124 -7.15 -9.40 -6.25
C GLY A 124 -7.95 -10.69 -6.21
N GLU A 125 -7.48 -11.71 -6.89
CA GLU A 125 -8.12 -13.01 -6.88
C GLU A 125 -7.98 -13.67 -5.52
N GLY A 126 -9.06 -14.27 -5.06
CA GLY A 126 -9.04 -15.03 -3.83
C GLY A 126 -9.23 -14.20 -2.57
N ASP A 127 -9.14 -12.89 -2.69
CA ASP A 127 -9.29 -12.01 -1.53
C ASP A 127 -10.56 -11.17 -1.58
N SER A 128 -11.26 -11.24 -2.66
CA SER A 128 -12.47 -10.43 -2.87
C SER A 128 -13.58 -10.73 -1.87
N ALA A 129 -13.54 -11.87 -1.21
CA ALA A 129 -14.57 -12.25 -0.25
C ALA A 129 -14.48 -11.49 1.07
N LEU A 130 -13.49 -10.71 1.24
CA LEU A 130 -13.26 -10.00 2.50
C LEU A 130 -13.87 -8.58 2.51
#